data_662b7a016a717d860e23484fc6c1798b
#
_entry.id   662b7a016a717d860e23484fc6c1798b
#
_cell.length_a   1.000
_cell.length_b   1.000
_cell.length_c   1.000
_cell.angle_alpha   90.00
_cell.angle_beta   90.00
_cell.angle_gamma   90.00
#
_symmetry.space_group_name_H-M   'P 1'
#
loop_
_entity.id
_entity.type
_entity.pdbx_description
1 polymer ?
#
loop_
_entity_poly.entity_id
_entity_poly.type
_entity_poly.pdbx_seq_one_letter_code
_entity_poly.pdbx_strand_id
1 'polypeptide(L)'
;MSTRTESNISESGLDEGLVLVLNCGSSSIKFALYDAAEHPLPKRPMWSGKAVDIGGPNVTYEDTDTPCGPLRTEDDGRRPYVAAIDYIRARVRKRVGQRRLIGVAHRVVHGGPKYSHPVRMDAEVLADLKSYIPLAPLHQPYALEAIAALMEGVPDLPQVACFDTSFHYTMPKVEKQLGLPHEVWDKGLRRYGFHGLSYEYMALSLPELYGDISKGKVIVAHLGSGASLCAMEDLKSQSTTMGFSVLDGLMMGTRPGTLDPGAILFLMESE
;
A
#
# COMPACT_ATOMS: atom_id res chain seq x y z
N MET A 1 22.35 -20.08 -21.99
CA MET A 1 23.11 -19.04 -21.29
C MET A 1 22.82 -17.71 -21.99
N SER A 2 21.89 -16.93 -21.49
CA SER A 2 21.59 -15.60 -22.01
C SER A 2 21.81 -14.62 -20.85
N THR A 3 22.87 -13.84 -20.96
CA THR A 3 23.25 -12.80 -20.01
C THR A 3 22.25 -11.66 -20.11
N ARG A 4 21.41 -11.51 -19.06
CA ARG A 4 20.63 -10.28 -18.87
C ARG A 4 21.61 -9.11 -18.66
N THR A 5 21.56 -8.17 -19.57
CA THR A 5 22.22 -6.88 -19.45
C THR A 5 21.55 -6.12 -18.30
N GLU A 6 22.23 -6.05 -17.15
CA GLU A 6 21.90 -5.07 -16.11
C GLU A 6 22.16 -3.68 -16.71
N SER A 7 21.10 -2.92 -16.90
CA SER A 7 21.21 -1.50 -17.28
C SER A 7 21.82 -0.76 -16.09
N ASN A 8 23.12 -0.47 -16.17
CA ASN A 8 23.81 0.45 -15.28
C ASN A 8 23.13 1.83 -15.33
N ILE A 9 22.25 2.11 -14.38
CA ILE A 9 21.87 3.48 -14.05
C ILE A 9 23.12 4.07 -13.42
N SER A 10 23.77 5.02 -14.09
CA SER A 10 24.96 5.71 -13.55
C SER A 10 24.57 6.39 -12.23
N GLU A 11 25.38 6.24 -11.20
CA GLU A 11 25.17 6.86 -9.88
C GLU A 11 24.93 8.38 -9.98
N SER A 12 25.53 9.06 -10.97
CA SER A 12 25.31 10.49 -11.25
C SER A 12 23.89 10.88 -11.67
N GLY A 13 23.04 9.93 -12.05
CA GLY A 13 21.64 10.19 -12.41
C GLY A 13 20.64 10.10 -11.25
N LEU A 14 21.09 9.62 -10.08
CA LEU A 14 20.26 9.56 -8.86
C LEU A 14 20.27 10.89 -8.10
N ASP A 15 21.37 11.65 -8.20
CA ASP A 15 21.62 12.86 -7.39
C ASP A 15 20.63 14.03 -7.66
N GLU A 16 19.82 13.99 -8.71
CA GLU A 16 18.80 15.01 -9.01
C GLU A 16 17.40 14.42 -9.17
N GLY A 17 17.22 13.15 -8.85
CA GLY A 17 15.99 12.42 -9.05
C GLY A 17 14.93 12.68 -7.97
N LEU A 18 13.68 12.48 -8.34
CA LEU A 18 12.53 12.50 -7.43
C LEU A 18 11.83 11.15 -7.45
N VAL A 19 11.36 10.72 -6.28
CA VAL A 19 10.52 9.52 -6.14
C VAL A 19 9.12 9.94 -5.73
N LEU A 20 8.12 9.48 -6.47
CA LEU A 20 6.71 9.66 -6.14
C LEU A 20 6.20 8.44 -5.37
N VAL A 21 5.50 8.66 -4.28
CA VAL A 21 4.79 7.63 -3.51
C VAL A 21 3.29 7.84 -3.69
N LEU A 22 2.57 6.79 -4.06
CA LEU A 22 1.12 6.79 -4.24
C LEU A 22 0.44 5.79 -3.31
N ASN A 23 -0.60 6.26 -2.62
CA ASN A 23 -1.50 5.45 -1.80
C ASN A 23 -2.92 5.66 -2.29
N CYS A 24 -3.39 4.74 -3.14
CA CYS A 24 -4.67 4.78 -3.82
C CYS A 24 -5.68 3.91 -3.07
N GLY A 25 -6.63 4.56 -2.38
CA GLY A 25 -7.79 3.93 -1.73
C GLY A 25 -9.05 4.05 -2.56
N SER A 26 -10.17 3.49 -2.09
CA SER A 26 -11.45 3.46 -2.80
C SER A 26 -12.04 4.84 -3.09
N SER A 27 -11.87 5.78 -2.16
CA SER A 27 -12.42 7.14 -2.27
C SER A 27 -11.36 8.22 -2.05
N SER A 28 -10.07 7.86 -2.02
CA SER A 28 -9.00 8.82 -1.80
C SER A 28 -7.70 8.40 -2.45
N ILE A 29 -6.93 9.40 -2.87
CA ILE A 29 -5.55 9.22 -3.35
C ILE A 29 -4.68 10.13 -2.50
N LYS A 30 -3.69 9.56 -1.82
CA LYS A 30 -2.64 10.30 -1.12
C LYS A 30 -1.35 10.16 -1.90
N PHE A 31 -0.57 11.21 -1.96
CA PHE A 31 0.70 11.20 -2.68
C PHE A 31 1.77 11.97 -1.92
N ALA A 32 3.02 11.61 -2.16
CA ALA A 32 4.17 12.28 -1.58
C ALA A 32 5.36 12.22 -2.55
N LEU A 33 6.11 13.31 -2.65
CA LEU A 33 7.28 13.44 -3.49
C LEU A 33 8.51 13.58 -2.60
N TYR A 34 9.51 12.72 -2.82
CA TYR A 34 10.75 12.68 -2.07
C TYR A 34 11.94 13.04 -2.96
N ASP A 35 12.93 13.69 -2.37
CA ASP A 35 14.21 13.94 -3.00
C ASP A 35 15.09 12.69 -2.91
N ALA A 36 15.51 12.15 -4.04
CA ALA A 36 16.35 10.95 -4.08
C ALA A 36 17.85 11.26 -3.95
N ALA A 37 18.24 12.52 -3.94
CA ALA A 37 19.62 12.92 -3.64
C ALA A 37 19.99 12.66 -2.16
N GLU A 38 19.00 12.55 -1.27
CA GLU A 38 19.23 12.24 0.14
C GLU A 38 19.20 10.73 0.39
N HIS A 39 20.27 10.19 0.97
CA HIS A 39 20.38 8.78 1.34
C HIS A 39 20.72 8.60 2.83
N PRO A 40 19.87 7.90 3.61
CA PRO A 40 18.55 7.34 3.27
C PRO A 40 17.55 8.44 2.88
N LEU A 41 16.50 8.07 2.15
CA LEU A 41 15.43 9.00 1.80
C LEU A 41 14.94 9.74 3.05
N PRO A 42 14.65 11.07 2.94
CA PRO A 42 14.19 11.85 4.08
C PRO A 42 12.87 11.31 4.62
N LYS A 43 12.69 11.36 5.94
CA LYS A 43 11.43 10.91 6.59
C LYS A 43 10.22 11.76 6.22
N ARG A 44 10.45 13.02 5.84
CA ARG A 44 9.40 13.94 5.42
C ARG A 44 9.49 14.18 3.92
N PRO A 45 8.35 14.10 3.21
CA PRO A 45 8.34 14.43 1.80
C PRO A 45 8.63 15.92 1.60
N MET A 46 9.24 16.27 0.47
CA MET A 46 9.42 17.65 0.06
C MET A 46 8.10 18.30 -0.39
N TRP A 47 7.13 17.49 -0.81
CA TRP A 47 5.80 17.91 -1.21
C TRP A 47 4.83 16.73 -1.12
N SER A 48 3.63 16.98 -0.62
CA SER A 48 2.61 15.94 -0.46
C SER A 48 1.22 16.51 -0.58
N GLY A 49 0.25 15.66 -0.81
CA GLY A 49 -1.14 16.06 -0.87
C GLY A 49 -2.09 14.87 -0.91
N LYS A 50 -3.35 15.18 -1.04
CA LYS A 50 -4.42 14.18 -1.16
C LYS A 50 -5.61 14.72 -1.96
N ALA A 51 -6.32 13.81 -2.60
CA ALA A 51 -7.69 13.98 -3.06
C ALA A 51 -8.58 13.05 -2.24
N VAL A 52 -9.73 13.52 -1.78
CA VAL A 52 -10.66 12.73 -0.95
C VAL A 52 -12.09 12.89 -1.43
N ASP A 53 -12.97 11.96 -1.02
CA ASP A 53 -14.36 11.85 -1.45
C ASP A 53 -14.51 11.63 -2.97
N ILE A 54 -13.54 10.93 -3.59
CA ILE A 54 -13.54 10.66 -5.02
C ILE A 54 -14.73 9.74 -5.36
N GLY A 55 -15.60 10.21 -6.25
CA GLY A 55 -16.86 9.56 -6.58
C GLY A 55 -18.04 9.97 -5.69
N GLY A 56 -17.78 10.74 -4.64
CA GLY A 56 -18.79 11.38 -3.79
C GLY A 56 -19.15 12.78 -4.30
N PRO A 57 -20.09 13.47 -3.60
CA PRO A 57 -20.60 14.77 -4.02
C PRO A 57 -19.62 15.93 -3.77
N ASN A 58 -18.62 15.75 -2.87
CA ASN A 58 -17.76 16.83 -2.40
C ASN A 58 -16.28 16.47 -2.55
N VAL A 59 -15.85 16.13 -3.76
CA VAL A 59 -14.44 15.82 -4.03
C VAL A 59 -13.57 17.01 -3.72
N THR A 60 -12.60 16.82 -2.82
CA THR A 60 -11.66 17.86 -2.43
C THR A 60 -10.22 17.47 -2.72
N TYR A 61 -9.37 18.47 -2.88
CA TYR A 61 -7.94 18.34 -3.08
C TYR A 61 -7.19 19.31 -2.18
N GLU A 62 -6.05 18.87 -1.65
CA GLU A 62 -5.07 19.71 -1.00
C GLU A 62 -3.66 19.20 -1.28
N ASP A 63 -2.70 20.09 -1.29
CA ASP A 63 -1.28 19.78 -1.27
C ASP A 63 -0.51 20.78 -0.37
N THR A 64 0.77 20.55 -0.16
CA THR A 64 1.64 21.41 0.68
C THR A 64 1.53 22.90 0.33
N ASP A 65 1.30 23.22 -0.95
CA ASP A 65 1.26 24.60 -1.47
C ASP A 65 -0.18 25.10 -1.72
N THR A 66 -1.17 24.21 -1.62
CA THR A 66 -2.58 24.49 -1.96
C THR A 66 -3.48 24.06 -0.80
N PRO A 67 -4.22 24.99 -0.17
CA PRO A 67 -5.17 24.66 0.88
C PRO A 67 -6.30 23.79 0.35
N CYS A 68 -6.96 23.07 1.27
CA CYS A 68 -8.10 22.21 0.95
C CYS A 68 -9.19 23.00 0.22
N GLY A 69 -9.59 22.49 -0.93
CA GLY A 69 -10.63 23.08 -1.77
C GLY A 69 -11.27 22.07 -2.71
N PRO A 70 -12.36 22.43 -3.40
CA PRO A 70 -13.02 21.52 -4.32
C PRO A 70 -12.08 21.10 -5.46
N LEU A 71 -12.00 19.81 -5.72
CA LEU A 71 -11.34 19.29 -6.91
C LEU A 71 -12.27 19.48 -8.10
N ARG A 72 -11.94 20.43 -8.96
CA ARG A 72 -12.66 20.65 -10.22
C ARG A 72 -11.98 19.83 -11.31
N THR A 73 -12.63 18.77 -11.75
CA THR A 73 -12.29 18.05 -12.98
C THR A 73 -13.28 18.43 -14.07
N GLU A 74 -12.84 18.41 -15.32
CA GLU A 74 -13.76 18.53 -16.44
C GLU A 74 -14.70 17.33 -16.44
N ASP A 75 -16.01 17.58 -16.63
CA ASP A 75 -16.99 16.53 -16.82
C ASP A 75 -16.91 16.05 -18.26
N ASP A 76 -15.96 15.15 -18.51
CA ASP A 76 -15.72 14.56 -19.82
C ASP A 76 -16.22 13.11 -19.94
N GLY A 77 -17.08 12.71 -19.01
CA GLY A 77 -17.66 11.36 -18.95
C GLY A 77 -16.71 10.27 -18.44
N ARG A 78 -15.47 10.63 -18.03
CA ARG A 78 -14.54 9.68 -17.41
C ARG A 78 -14.96 9.35 -15.98
N ARG A 79 -14.52 8.17 -15.51
CA ARG A 79 -14.71 7.79 -14.10
C ARG A 79 -14.02 8.82 -13.18
N PRO A 80 -14.69 9.27 -12.10
CA PRO A 80 -14.16 10.31 -11.20
C PRO A 80 -12.76 10.00 -10.68
N TYR A 81 -12.46 8.71 -10.49
CA TYR A 81 -11.15 8.26 -10.01
C TYR A 81 -10.03 8.51 -11.02
N VAL A 82 -10.28 8.24 -12.30
CA VAL A 82 -9.33 8.50 -13.39
C VAL A 82 -9.07 10.01 -13.52
N ALA A 83 -10.13 10.83 -13.45
CA ALA A 83 -10.01 12.28 -13.49
C ALA A 83 -9.16 12.82 -12.32
N ALA A 84 -9.32 12.26 -11.11
CA ALA A 84 -8.52 12.63 -9.95
C ALA A 84 -7.03 12.23 -10.13
N ILE A 85 -6.75 11.04 -10.67
CA ILE A 85 -5.37 10.61 -11.01
C ILE A 85 -4.74 11.58 -12.01
N ASP A 86 -5.44 11.93 -13.07
CA ASP A 86 -4.92 12.82 -14.10
C ASP A 86 -4.65 14.22 -13.56
N TYR A 87 -5.53 14.72 -12.69
CA TYR A 87 -5.30 15.99 -12.01
C TYR A 87 -4.02 15.95 -11.16
N ILE A 88 -3.85 14.91 -10.34
CA ILE A 88 -2.65 14.71 -9.51
C ILE A 88 -1.40 14.59 -10.40
N ARG A 89 -1.47 13.84 -11.50
CA ARG A 89 -0.36 13.73 -12.47
C ARG A 89 0.05 15.10 -13.03
N ALA A 90 -0.90 15.93 -13.38
CA ALA A 90 -0.63 17.31 -13.87
C ALA A 90 0.06 18.15 -12.78
N ARG A 91 -0.39 18.05 -11.52
CA ARG A 91 0.23 18.75 -10.38
C ARG A 91 1.64 18.25 -10.11
N VAL A 92 1.85 16.92 -10.08
CA VAL A 92 3.19 16.29 -9.95
C VAL A 92 4.11 16.79 -11.05
N ARG A 93 3.67 16.75 -12.33
CA ARG A 93 4.48 17.19 -13.47
C ARG A 93 4.90 18.66 -13.31
N LYS A 94 3.98 19.52 -12.88
CA LYS A 94 4.28 20.93 -12.61
C LYS A 94 5.29 21.07 -11.46
N ARG A 95 5.17 20.26 -10.41
CA ARG A 95 6.06 20.32 -9.24
C ARG A 95 7.45 19.77 -9.53
N VAL A 96 7.55 18.70 -10.30
CA VAL A 96 8.82 18.12 -10.75
C VAL A 96 9.63 19.13 -11.58
N GLY A 97 8.95 19.92 -12.42
CA GLY A 97 9.60 20.94 -13.24
C GLY A 97 10.65 20.36 -14.18
N GLN A 98 11.89 20.81 -14.06
CA GLN A 98 13.03 20.31 -14.85
C GLN A 98 13.73 19.11 -14.22
N ARG A 99 13.42 18.77 -12.96
CA ARG A 99 13.97 17.58 -12.29
C ARG A 99 13.36 16.31 -12.87
N ARG A 100 14.05 15.21 -12.70
CA ARG A 100 13.61 13.90 -13.23
C ARG A 100 12.85 13.11 -12.18
N LEU A 101 11.66 12.62 -12.53
CA LEU A 101 11.00 11.57 -11.76
C LEU A 101 11.67 10.23 -12.12
N ILE A 102 12.33 9.59 -11.17
CA ILE A 102 13.13 8.36 -11.38
C ILE A 102 12.37 7.09 -11.00
N GLY A 103 11.27 7.20 -10.29
CA GLY A 103 10.44 6.05 -9.93
C GLY A 103 9.16 6.43 -9.20
N VAL A 104 8.25 5.47 -9.16
CA VAL A 104 7.00 5.55 -8.41
C VAL A 104 6.86 4.34 -7.51
N ALA A 105 6.60 4.56 -6.22
CA ALA A 105 6.25 3.51 -5.28
C ALA A 105 4.74 3.54 -5.02
N HIS A 106 4.09 2.39 -5.16
CA HIS A 106 2.66 2.21 -4.92
C HIS A 106 2.42 1.38 -3.67
N ARG A 107 1.56 1.86 -2.78
CA ARG A 107 0.98 0.98 -1.78
C ARG A 107 -0.05 0.09 -2.45
N VAL A 108 0.12 -1.21 -2.30
CA VAL A 108 -0.82 -2.25 -2.73
C VAL A 108 -1.22 -3.06 -1.52
N VAL A 109 -2.52 -3.26 -1.31
CA VAL A 109 -3.00 -3.87 -0.07
C VAL A 109 -2.57 -5.32 0.06
N HIS A 110 -2.52 -6.08 -1.05
CA HIS A 110 -2.30 -7.51 -1.00
C HIS A 110 -1.30 -8.01 -2.04
N GLY A 111 -0.20 -8.64 -1.57
CA GLY A 111 0.79 -9.29 -2.42
C GLY A 111 0.44 -10.74 -2.80
N GLY A 112 -0.68 -11.27 -2.28
CA GLY A 112 -1.04 -12.67 -2.48
C GLY A 112 -0.03 -13.64 -1.84
N PRO A 113 -0.04 -14.90 -2.23
CA PRO A 113 0.92 -15.88 -1.77
C PRO A 113 2.32 -15.73 -2.39
N LYS A 114 2.43 -15.02 -3.53
CA LYS A 114 3.64 -14.93 -4.36
C LYS A 114 4.55 -13.76 -3.94
N TYR A 115 3.97 -12.60 -3.60
CA TYR A 115 4.76 -11.38 -3.36
C TYR A 115 4.85 -11.04 -1.88
N SER A 116 5.99 -11.36 -1.30
CA SER A 116 6.32 -11.09 0.11
C SER A 116 7.26 -9.91 0.32
N HIS A 117 7.73 -9.27 -0.76
CA HIS A 117 8.65 -8.14 -0.77
C HIS A 117 8.23 -7.14 -1.85
N PRO A 118 8.70 -5.89 -1.81
CA PRO A 118 8.46 -4.96 -2.89
C PRO A 118 8.90 -5.54 -4.25
N VAL A 119 8.10 -5.31 -5.28
CA VAL A 119 8.36 -5.85 -6.62
C VAL A 119 8.26 -4.74 -7.67
N ARG A 120 9.19 -4.76 -8.64
CA ARG A 120 9.11 -3.90 -9.82
C ARG A 120 7.93 -4.35 -10.69
N MET A 121 7.12 -3.37 -11.10
CA MET A 121 5.94 -3.61 -11.91
C MET A 121 6.31 -3.87 -13.36
N ASP A 122 5.71 -4.91 -13.91
CA ASP A 122 5.63 -5.21 -15.33
C ASP A 122 4.24 -5.81 -15.64
N ALA A 123 4.03 -6.23 -16.88
CA ALA A 123 2.74 -6.77 -17.32
C ALA A 123 2.38 -8.09 -16.62
N GLU A 124 3.37 -8.94 -16.33
CA GLU A 124 3.18 -10.21 -15.63
C GLU A 124 2.78 -9.98 -14.18
N VAL A 125 3.53 -9.15 -13.45
CA VAL A 125 3.23 -8.79 -12.07
C VAL A 125 1.85 -8.14 -11.96
N LEU A 126 1.49 -7.25 -12.90
CA LEU A 126 0.17 -6.62 -12.91
C LEU A 126 -0.95 -7.64 -13.13
N ALA A 127 -0.75 -8.62 -14.02
CA ALA A 127 -1.71 -9.70 -14.24
C ALA A 127 -1.89 -10.59 -13.00
N ASP A 128 -0.80 -10.97 -12.34
CA ASP A 128 -0.82 -11.71 -11.09
C ASP A 128 -1.60 -10.95 -10.00
N LEU A 129 -1.26 -9.68 -9.78
CA LEU A 129 -1.93 -8.86 -8.77
C LEU A 129 -3.42 -8.66 -9.06
N LYS A 130 -3.82 -8.60 -10.33
CA LYS A 130 -5.24 -8.58 -10.73
C LYS A 130 -5.94 -9.89 -10.35
N SER A 131 -5.27 -11.04 -10.43
CA SER A 131 -5.83 -12.32 -10.00
C SER A 131 -6.07 -12.39 -8.50
N TYR A 132 -5.42 -11.54 -7.70
CA TYR A 132 -5.60 -11.43 -6.25
C TYR A 132 -6.68 -10.42 -5.82
N ILE A 133 -7.39 -9.78 -6.76
CA ILE A 133 -8.52 -8.90 -6.44
C ILE A 133 -9.53 -9.56 -5.49
N PRO A 134 -9.90 -10.86 -5.65
CA PRO A 134 -10.81 -11.51 -4.72
C PRO A 134 -10.35 -11.55 -3.25
N LEU A 135 -9.03 -11.41 -2.98
CA LEU A 135 -8.49 -11.37 -1.61
C LEU A 135 -8.70 -10.00 -0.93
N ALA A 136 -8.88 -8.92 -1.71
CA ALA A 136 -9.10 -7.56 -1.20
C ALA A 136 -9.95 -6.72 -2.18
N PRO A 137 -11.21 -7.11 -2.47
CA PRO A 137 -12.00 -6.55 -3.58
C PRO A 137 -12.33 -5.06 -3.42
N LEU A 138 -12.41 -4.57 -2.19
CA LEU A 138 -12.71 -3.17 -1.89
C LEU A 138 -11.46 -2.24 -1.90
N HIS A 139 -10.25 -2.79 -2.07
CA HIS A 139 -9.00 -2.03 -1.95
C HIS A 139 -8.07 -2.23 -3.14
N GLN A 140 -7.88 -3.49 -3.58
CA GLN A 140 -6.91 -3.86 -4.60
C GLN A 140 -7.14 -3.18 -5.96
N PRO A 141 -8.39 -3.07 -6.49
CA PRO A 141 -8.62 -2.55 -7.83
C PRO A 141 -8.08 -1.14 -8.05
N TYR A 142 -8.24 -0.25 -7.09
CA TYR A 142 -7.88 1.17 -7.21
C TYR A 142 -6.36 1.38 -7.36
N ALA A 143 -5.56 0.66 -6.56
CA ALA A 143 -4.12 0.70 -6.70
C ALA A 143 -3.66 0.14 -8.06
N LEU A 144 -4.24 -0.97 -8.50
CA LEU A 144 -3.90 -1.58 -9.79
C LEU A 144 -4.32 -0.74 -11.00
N GLU A 145 -5.43 0.01 -10.87
CA GLU A 145 -5.86 0.95 -11.90
C GLU A 145 -4.86 2.12 -12.04
N ALA A 146 -4.41 2.68 -10.91
CA ALA A 146 -3.39 3.73 -10.92
C ALA A 146 -2.06 3.24 -11.52
N ILE A 147 -1.62 2.04 -11.16
CA ILE A 147 -0.41 1.41 -11.72
C ILE A 147 -0.56 1.24 -13.23
N ALA A 148 -1.66 0.64 -13.69
CA ALA A 148 -1.89 0.41 -15.11
C ALA A 148 -1.90 1.70 -15.93
N ALA A 149 -2.59 2.74 -15.44
CA ALA A 149 -2.63 4.05 -16.09
C ALA A 149 -1.25 4.71 -16.21
N LEU A 150 -0.39 4.53 -15.19
CA LEU A 150 0.98 5.03 -15.25
C LEU A 150 1.88 4.18 -16.16
N MET A 151 1.71 2.86 -16.19
CA MET A 151 2.44 1.98 -17.12
C MET A 151 2.12 2.31 -18.58
N GLU A 152 0.87 2.64 -18.88
CA GLU A 152 0.43 3.05 -20.21
C GLU A 152 0.93 4.45 -20.57
N GLY A 153 0.77 5.40 -19.65
CA GLY A 153 1.07 6.82 -19.93
C GLY A 153 2.56 7.18 -19.85
N VAL A 154 3.39 6.43 -19.13
CA VAL A 154 4.84 6.67 -18.95
C VAL A 154 5.55 5.31 -18.83
N PRO A 155 5.67 4.52 -19.92
CA PRO A 155 6.14 3.13 -19.87
C PRO A 155 7.59 2.98 -19.37
N ASP A 156 8.44 4.00 -19.59
CA ASP A 156 9.84 3.97 -19.17
C ASP A 156 10.06 4.33 -17.69
N LEU A 157 9.01 4.78 -17.00
CA LEU A 157 9.11 5.16 -15.59
C LEU A 157 9.03 3.92 -14.70
N PRO A 158 10.10 3.57 -13.96
CA PRO A 158 10.07 2.44 -13.05
C PRO A 158 8.99 2.58 -11.98
N GLN A 159 8.22 1.54 -11.77
CA GLN A 159 7.20 1.47 -10.74
C GLN A 159 7.44 0.29 -9.82
N VAL A 160 7.20 0.45 -8.54
CA VAL A 160 7.37 -0.59 -7.51
C VAL A 160 6.08 -0.72 -6.70
N ALA A 161 5.58 -1.93 -6.55
CA ALA A 161 4.51 -2.24 -5.62
C ALA A 161 5.08 -2.62 -4.27
N CYS A 162 4.57 -2.00 -3.19
CA CYS A 162 4.89 -2.27 -1.81
C CYS A 162 3.60 -2.75 -1.11
N PHE A 163 3.66 -3.88 -0.40
CA PHE A 163 2.46 -4.58 0.06
C PHE A 163 2.23 -4.42 1.56
N ASP A 164 0.97 -4.18 1.96
CA ASP A 164 0.60 -4.18 3.39
C ASP A 164 0.81 -5.54 4.05
N THR A 165 0.84 -6.61 3.26
CA THR A 165 1.04 -7.98 3.77
C THR A 165 2.51 -8.35 3.93
N SER A 166 3.46 -7.60 3.33
CA SER A 166 4.87 -8.01 3.24
C SER A 166 5.56 -8.11 4.60
N PHE A 167 5.34 -7.16 5.50
CA PHE A 167 5.98 -7.15 6.83
C PHE A 167 5.68 -8.42 7.65
N HIS A 168 4.50 -9.00 7.44
CA HIS A 168 4.05 -10.18 8.15
C HIS A 168 4.58 -11.50 7.57
N TYR A 169 5.41 -11.42 6.52
CA TYR A 169 6.06 -12.61 5.96
C TYR A 169 6.93 -13.35 6.97
N THR A 170 7.48 -12.64 7.94
CA THR A 170 8.33 -13.22 9.00
C THR A 170 7.55 -13.97 10.08
N MET A 171 6.23 -13.85 10.15
CA MET A 171 5.42 -14.60 11.12
C MET A 171 5.68 -16.10 11.02
N PRO A 172 5.76 -16.82 12.17
CA PRO A 172 5.84 -18.29 12.20
C PRO A 172 4.68 -18.93 11.42
N LYS A 173 4.93 -20.09 10.79
CA LYS A 173 3.90 -20.80 10.02
C LYS A 173 2.66 -21.10 10.85
N VAL A 174 2.82 -21.45 12.12
CA VAL A 174 1.71 -21.74 13.04
C VAL A 174 0.78 -20.54 13.22
N GLU A 175 1.32 -19.31 13.25
CA GLU A 175 0.53 -18.07 13.35
C GLU A 175 -0.23 -17.73 12.06
N LYS A 176 0.32 -18.17 10.92
CA LYS A 176 -0.31 -17.97 9.61
C LYS A 176 -1.39 -19.00 9.31
N GLN A 177 -1.34 -20.14 9.96
CA GLN A 177 -2.23 -21.26 9.68
C GLN A 177 -3.59 -21.03 10.35
N LEU A 178 -4.65 -21.14 9.56
CA LEU A 178 -6.02 -21.16 10.08
C LEU A 178 -6.35 -22.56 10.59
N GLY A 179 -7.30 -22.68 11.53
CA GLY A 179 -7.79 -23.97 12.05
C GLY A 179 -8.65 -24.72 11.03
N LEU A 180 -8.11 -24.91 9.83
CA LEU A 180 -8.75 -25.55 8.69
C LEU A 180 -7.87 -26.69 8.16
N PRO A 181 -8.41 -27.63 7.35
CA PRO A 181 -7.61 -28.68 6.71
C PRO A 181 -6.43 -28.14 5.93
N HIS A 182 -5.34 -28.91 5.86
CA HIS A 182 -4.08 -28.45 5.23
C HIS A 182 -4.23 -28.03 3.77
N GLU A 183 -5.14 -28.66 3.04
CA GLU A 183 -5.39 -28.42 1.62
C GLU A 183 -5.85 -26.98 1.34
N VAL A 184 -6.41 -26.29 2.33
CA VAL A 184 -6.83 -24.89 2.15
C VAL A 184 -5.65 -23.91 2.18
N TRP A 185 -4.54 -24.32 2.81
CA TRP A 185 -3.30 -23.55 2.77
C TRP A 185 -2.76 -23.40 1.34
N ASP A 186 -2.80 -24.48 0.57
CA ASP A 186 -2.33 -24.49 -0.82
C ASP A 186 -3.24 -23.64 -1.74
N LYS A 187 -4.49 -23.47 -1.34
CA LYS A 187 -5.44 -22.55 -1.97
C LYS A 187 -5.24 -21.09 -1.54
N GLY A 188 -4.24 -20.79 -0.71
CA GLY A 188 -3.94 -19.44 -0.25
C GLY A 188 -4.74 -18.98 0.98
N LEU A 189 -5.56 -19.84 1.62
CA LEU A 189 -6.30 -19.49 2.83
C LEU A 189 -5.38 -19.55 4.05
N ARG A 190 -4.86 -18.41 4.44
CA ARG A 190 -3.96 -18.24 5.59
C ARG A 190 -4.11 -16.85 6.18
N ARG A 191 -3.62 -16.64 7.39
CA ARG A 191 -3.44 -15.29 7.92
C ARG A 191 -2.35 -14.59 7.12
N TYR A 192 -2.67 -13.46 6.51
CA TYR A 192 -1.71 -12.59 5.83
C TYR A 192 -1.26 -11.45 6.74
N GLY A 193 -2.18 -10.84 7.49
CA GLY A 193 -1.95 -9.60 8.19
C GLY A 193 -1.88 -8.40 7.22
N PHE A 194 -2.13 -7.22 7.74
CA PHE A 194 -2.18 -5.98 6.96
C PHE A 194 -1.58 -4.82 7.75
N HIS A 195 -1.58 -3.61 7.19
CA HIS A 195 -0.88 -2.44 7.71
C HIS A 195 0.64 -2.64 7.82
N GLY A 196 1.20 -3.61 7.09
CA GLY A 196 2.60 -3.98 7.17
C GLY A 196 3.55 -2.84 6.88
N LEU A 197 3.24 -1.96 5.91
CA LEU A 197 4.04 -0.77 5.62
C LEU A 197 4.10 0.20 6.81
N SER A 198 3.04 0.30 7.61
CA SER A 198 3.05 1.07 8.86
C SER A 198 3.93 0.41 9.92
N TYR A 199 3.86 -0.89 10.06
CA TYR A 199 4.69 -1.64 11.01
C TYR A 199 6.16 -1.64 10.61
N GLU A 200 6.47 -1.74 9.33
CA GLU A 200 7.82 -1.63 8.79
C GLU A 200 8.43 -0.25 9.11
N TYR A 201 7.66 0.82 8.92
CA TYR A 201 8.07 2.16 9.32
C TYR A 201 8.37 2.25 10.82
N MET A 202 7.54 1.64 11.67
CA MET A 202 7.80 1.58 13.11
C MET A 202 9.06 0.76 13.43
N ALA A 203 9.25 -0.38 12.79
CA ALA A 203 10.47 -1.20 12.96
C ALA A 203 11.74 -0.44 12.59
N LEU A 204 11.70 0.43 11.56
CA LEU A 204 12.80 1.30 11.18
C LEU A 204 13.00 2.48 12.16
N SER A 205 11.93 2.97 12.77
CA SER A 205 11.98 4.18 13.61
C SER A 205 12.27 3.88 15.09
N LEU A 206 11.82 2.74 15.60
CA LEU A 206 11.97 2.37 17.01
C LEU A 206 13.43 2.32 17.50
N PRO A 207 14.41 1.78 16.74
CA PRO A 207 15.81 1.79 17.16
C PRO A 207 16.40 3.19 17.35
N GLU A 208 15.98 4.16 16.56
CA GLU A 208 16.44 5.55 16.70
C GLU A 208 15.89 6.21 17.96
N LEU A 209 14.66 5.83 18.38
CA LEU A 209 13.98 6.43 19.54
C LEU A 209 14.34 5.73 20.86
N TYR A 210 14.53 4.41 20.82
CA TYR A 210 14.64 3.58 22.01
C TYR A 210 15.89 2.68 22.04
N GLY A 211 16.74 2.71 21.00
CA GLY A 211 17.95 1.89 20.94
C GLY A 211 17.65 0.39 20.98
N ASP A 212 18.55 -0.38 21.61
CA ASP A 212 18.49 -1.85 21.60
C ASP A 212 17.27 -2.46 22.31
N ILE A 213 16.63 -1.74 23.23
CA ILE A 213 15.40 -2.23 23.88
C ILE A 213 14.27 -2.49 22.86
N SER A 214 14.29 -1.77 21.73
CA SER A 214 13.34 -1.95 20.64
C SER A 214 13.43 -3.30 19.92
N LYS A 215 14.57 -4.00 20.06
CA LYS A 215 14.75 -5.35 19.51
C LYS A 215 14.13 -6.46 20.36
N GLY A 216 13.68 -6.12 21.56
CA GLY A 216 12.94 -7.04 22.43
C GLY A 216 11.52 -7.32 21.91
N LYS A 217 10.66 -7.73 22.82
CA LYS A 217 9.24 -7.96 22.53
C LYS A 217 8.48 -6.66 22.57
N VAL A 218 7.92 -6.26 21.44
CA VAL A 218 7.23 -4.99 21.24
C VAL A 218 5.85 -5.23 20.65
N ILE A 219 4.84 -4.51 21.14
CA ILE A 219 3.52 -4.46 20.52
C ILE A 219 3.34 -3.08 19.90
N VAL A 220 3.02 -3.05 18.63
CA VAL A 220 2.71 -1.82 17.89
C VAL A 220 1.23 -1.82 17.54
N ALA A 221 0.55 -0.70 17.81
CA ALA A 221 -0.84 -0.47 17.46
C ALA A 221 -0.93 0.51 16.28
N HIS A 222 -1.56 0.07 15.19
CA HIS A 222 -2.01 0.94 14.11
C HIS A 222 -3.48 1.26 14.36
N LEU A 223 -3.78 2.50 14.74
CA LEU A 223 -5.12 2.94 15.13
C LEU A 223 -5.59 4.06 14.21
N GLY A 224 -6.46 3.72 13.26
CA GLY A 224 -7.10 4.63 12.31
C GLY A 224 -8.52 4.16 12.02
N SER A 225 -9.06 4.47 10.83
CA SER A 225 -10.33 3.89 10.37
C SER A 225 -10.25 2.37 10.23
N GLY A 226 -9.09 1.85 9.82
CA GLY A 226 -8.67 0.47 10.05
C GLY A 226 -7.80 0.40 11.29
N ALA A 227 -7.92 -0.67 12.08
CA ALA A 227 -7.13 -0.86 13.28
C ALA A 227 -6.57 -2.29 13.36
N SER A 228 -5.32 -2.40 13.81
CA SER A 228 -4.69 -3.69 14.10
C SER A 228 -3.56 -3.54 15.12
N LEU A 229 -3.19 -4.65 15.74
CA LEU A 229 -1.99 -4.79 16.56
C LEU A 229 -1.01 -5.73 15.86
N CYS A 230 0.27 -5.49 16.06
CA CYS A 230 1.33 -6.39 15.64
C CYS A 230 2.28 -6.62 16.81
N ALA A 231 2.48 -7.89 17.17
CA ALA A 231 3.54 -8.32 18.07
C ALA A 231 4.82 -8.51 17.26
N MET A 232 5.91 -7.90 17.73
CA MET A 232 7.23 -7.98 17.12
C MET A 232 8.23 -8.55 18.11
N GLU A 233 9.21 -9.23 17.61
CA GLU A 233 10.45 -9.60 18.32
C GLU A 233 11.60 -9.42 17.33
N ASP A 234 12.69 -8.81 17.78
CA ASP A 234 13.81 -8.41 16.92
C ASP A 234 13.33 -7.60 15.68
N LEU A 235 12.36 -6.69 15.90
CA LEU A 235 11.76 -5.81 14.89
C LEU A 235 11.07 -6.58 13.73
N LYS A 236 10.77 -7.86 13.92
CA LYS A 236 10.09 -8.72 12.95
C LYS A 236 8.70 -9.10 13.45
N SER A 237 7.74 -9.16 12.54
CA SER A 237 6.39 -9.59 12.88
C SER A 237 6.37 -11.04 13.38
N GLN A 238 5.80 -11.24 14.55
CA GLN A 238 5.57 -12.56 15.15
C GLN A 238 4.08 -12.94 15.08
N SER A 239 3.18 -11.96 15.28
CA SER A 239 1.73 -12.16 15.21
C SER A 239 1.05 -10.82 14.91
N THR A 240 -0.16 -10.87 14.34
CA THR A 240 -0.97 -9.69 14.09
C THR A 240 -2.46 -10.02 14.22
N THR A 241 -3.26 -9.02 14.56
CA THR A 241 -4.70 -9.22 14.80
C THR A 241 -5.52 -9.38 13.53
N MET A 242 -5.14 -8.78 12.40
CA MET A 242 -5.83 -9.02 11.13
C MET A 242 -5.48 -10.41 10.57
N GLY A 243 -6.47 -11.09 9.99
CA GLY A 243 -6.39 -12.47 9.57
C GLY A 243 -6.14 -12.66 8.08
N PHE A 244 -7.01 -13.47 7.46
CA PHE A 244 -7.07 -13.68 6.02
C PHE A 244 -7.45 -12.40 5.28
N SER A 245 -8.38 -11.65 5.85
CA SER A 245 -8.84 -10.36 5.30
C SER A 245 -8.67 -9.24 6.32
N VAL A 246 -8.94 -8.01 5.89
CA VAL A 246 -8.94 -6.80 6.73
C VAL A 246 -10.18 -6.67 7.63
N LEU A 247 -11.08 -7.65 7.61
CA LEU A 247 -12.31 -7.65 8.41
C LEU A 247 -12.12 -8.24 9.80
N ASP A 248 -11.09 -9.10 9.98
CA ASP A 248 -10.79 -9.80 11.22
C ASP A 248 -9.99 -8.93 12.19
N GLY A 249 -9.92 -9.35 13.44
CA GLY A 249 -9.11 -8.76 14.50
C GLY A 249 -9.86 -7.77 15.37
N LEU A 250 -9.37 -6.54 15.48
CA LEU A 250 -9.97 -5.52 16.34
C LEU A 250 -11.31 -5.03 15.78
N MET A 251 -12.23 -4.66 16.67
CA MET A 251 -13.41 -3.88 16.30
C MET A 251 -12.99 -2.51 15.74
N MET A 252 -13.60 -2.11 14.63
CA MET A 252 -13.30 -0.88 13.89
C MET A 252 -14.60 -0.09 13.65
N GLY A 253 -14.51 1.12 13.14
CA GLY A 253 -15.69 1.97 12.93
C GLY A 253 -16.79 1.35 12.03
N THR A 254 -16.39 0.55 11.02
CA THR A 254 -17.30 -0.06 10.04
C THR A 254 -17.08 -1.56 9.85
N ARG A 255 -16.30 -2.19 10.73
CA ARG A 255 -15.96 -3.63 10.68
C ARG A 255 -16.03 -4.23 12.07
N PRO A 256 -16.68 -5.41 12.24
CA PRO A 256 -16.90 -6.00 13.57
C PRO A 256 -15.60 -6.51 14.23
N GLY A 257 -14.56 -6.78 13.44
CA GLY A 257 -13.41 -7.52 13.92
C GLY A 257 -13.70 -9.02 13.97
N THR A 258 -13.05 -9.71 14.90
CA THR A 258 -13.29 -11.16 15.10
C THR A 258 -14.73 -11.42 15.47
N LEU A 259 -15.43 -12.20 14.67
CA LEU A 259 -16.83 -12.54 14.83
C LEU A 259 -17.00 -14.08 14.77
N ASP A 260 -17.83 -14.63 15.65
CA ASP A 260 -18.19 -16.03 15.60
C ASP A 260 -18.92 -16.35 14.28
N PRO A 261 -18.41 -17.31 13.48
CA PRO A 261 -19.07 -17.71 12.23
C PRO A 261 -20.53 -18.16 12.43
N GLY A 262 -20.87 -18.74 13.60
CA GLY A 262 -22.24 -19.12 13.94
C GLY A 262 -23.19 -17.92 14.00
N ALA A 263 -22.69 -16.76 14.45
CA ALA A 263 -23.50 -15.53 14.43
C ALA A 263 -23.82 -15.08 13.00
N ILE A 264 -22.88 -15.24 12.08
CA ILE A 264 -23.10 -14.92 10.66
C ILE A 264 -24.15 -15.85 10.06
N LEU A 265 -24.01 -17.17 10.30
CA LEU A 265 -24.98 -18.18 9.81
C LEU A 265 -26.38 -17.91 10.37
N PHE A 266 -26.49 -17.61 11.67
CA PHE A 266 -27.78 -17.28 12.29
C PHE A 266 -28.43 -16.06 11.66
N LEU A 267 -27.67 -14.99 11.39
CA LEU A 267 -28.20 -13.79 10.72
C LEU A 267 -28.65 -14.08 9.29
N MET A 268 -27.92 -14.89 8.54
CA MET A 268 -28.29 -15.28 7.17
C MET A 268 -29.56 -16.13 7.09
N GLU A 269 -29.89 -16.87 8.16
CA GLU A 269 -31.11 -17.70 8.24
C GLU A 269 -32.32 -16.93 8.77
N SER A 270 -32.09 -15.82 9.48
CA SER A 270 -33.13 -15.04 10.17
C SER A 270 -33.64 -13.85 9.37
N GLU A 271 -33.01 -13.50 8.25
CA GLU A 271 -33.46 -12.48 7.28
C GLU A 271 -34.06 -13.15 6.03
#